data_7b729aa86c9456e98567295abb15aa6f
#
_entry.id   7b729aa86c9456e98567295abb15aa6f
#
_cell.length_a   1.000
_cell.length_b   1.000
_cell.length_c   1.000
_cell.angle_alpha   90.00
_cell.angle_beta   90.00
_cell.angle_gamma   90.00
#
_symmetry.space_group_name_H-M   'P 1'
#
loop_
_entity.id
_entity.type
_entity.pdbx_description
1 polymer ?
#
loop_
_entity_poly.entity_id
_entity_poly.type
_entity_poly.pdbx_seq_one_letter_code
_entity_poly.pdbx_strand_id
1 'polypeptide(L)'
;MFHAIQVLLLCVFTAMLGLGIVSPIMPLYAESLGATFIQIGLLSSAWSISRLIFTPVIGRLSETRSKRKLMAVGLAVYMVVSILYTLAWDFTSLFSMRFLHGLGSAITIPLALAYAAALAPEGKEGRYMGTMNLSIFSGMGLGPLIGGYLTDEFSLSAPFYVMSAMTALSLLLTLIILPEEKSRSSIVRRSAPSFRKVLSNKLFRAAFVYRVMDAFGRGSVMYFLSIFISGSSEIGGLGMAVSVAGLILSVGQISMAAMQRPFGVLADRYNKVRLILLGGLLAATGYALLPNAYTVWEVMMARLVISTGAALAMPALTAIVTIEGRELGLGTTMSVFQSAMSIGMIAGPLLSGLLVDLIGLQRIFYVGGLIGLTGTVAFYFMERLR
;
A
#
# COMPACT_ATOMS: atom_id res chain seq x y z
N MET A 1 -2.86 26.45 13.54
CA MET A 1 -2.76 24.99 13.87
C MET A 1 -3.83 24.17 13.16
N PHE A 2 -5.12 24.54 13.21
CA PHE A 2 -6.21 23.82 12.53
C PHE A 2 -5.98 23.69 11.01
N HIS A 3 -5.63 24.77 10.31
CA HIS A 3 -5.34 24.75 8.87
C HIS A 3 -4.11 23.90 8.50
N ALA A 4 -3.10 23.83 9.35
CA ALA A 4 -1.92 23.00 9.08
C ALA A 4 -2.25 21.51 9.02
N ILE A 5 -3.09 21.01 9.93
CA ILE A 5 -3.50 19.60 9.91
C ILE A 5 -4.34 19.27 8.66
N GLN A 6 -5.20 20.19 8.22
CA GLN A 6 -6.00 20.02 7.01
C GLN A 6 -5.13 19.89 5.77
N VAL A 7 -4.06 20.70 5.66
CA VAL A 7 -3.08 20.60 4.57
C VAL A 7 -2.35 19.26 4.60
N LEU A 8 -1.94 18.79 5.79
CA LEU A 8 -1.29 17.47 5.91
C LEU A 8 -2.24 16.33 5.51
N LEU A 9 -3.51 16.42 5.89
CA LEU A 9 -4.54 15.46 5.48
C LEU A 9 -4.70 15.44 3.95
N LEU A 10 -4.75 16.62 3.33
CA LEU A 10 -4.84 16.74 1.88
C LEU A 10 -3.59 16.17 1.19
N CYS A 11 -2.37 16.48 1.69
CA CYS A 11 -1.12 15.95 1.12
C CYS A 11 -1.09 14.42 1.15
N VAL A 12 -1.50 13.82 2.26
CA VAL A 12 -1.54 12.35 2.38
C VAL A 12 -2.65 11.76 1.53
N PHE A 13 -3.83 12.40 1.51
CA PHE A 13 -4.95 11.97 0.67
C PHE A 13 -4.56 11.98 -0.81
N THR A 14 -4.00 13.07 -1.33
CA THR A 14 -3.62 13.18 -2.74
C THR A 14 -2.51 12.21 -3.13
N ALA A 15 -1.51 12.00 -2.25
CA ALA A 15 -0.45 11.03 -2.47
C ALA A 15 -0.98 9.59 -2.52
N MET A 16 -1.94 9.25 -1.66
CA MET A 16 -2.57 7.94 -1.63
C MET A 16 -3.61 7.76 -2.74
N LEU A 17 -4.32 8.82 -3.09
CA LEU A 17 -5.22 8.86 -4.23
C LEU A 17 -4.45 8.59 -5.53
N GLY A 18 -3.28 9.23 -5.71
CA GLY A 18 -2.42 8.98 -6.87
C GLY A 18 -1.97 7.53 -6.97
N LEU A 19 -1.60 6.90 -5.85
CA LEU A 19 -1.30 5.46 -5.84
C LEU A 19 -2.52 4.61 -6.22
N GLY A 20 -3.69 4.97 -5.71
CA GLY A 20 -4.95 4.30 -6.03
C GLY A 20 -5.35 4.45 -7.50
N ILE A 21 -5.27 5.67 -8.05
CA ILE A 21 -5.54 5.97 -9.47
C ILE A 21 -4.67 5.09 -10.37
N VAL A 22 -3.38 5.03 -10.08
CA VAL A 22 -2.40 4.30 -10.90
C VAL A 22 -2.62 2.78 -10.85
N SER A 23 -3.21 2.26 -9.77
CA SER A 23 -3.28 0.80 -9.56
C SER A 23 -4.06 0.03 -10.65
N PRO A 24 -5.25 0.45 -11.13
CA PRO A 24 -5.92 -0.23 -12.22
C PRO A 24 -5.36 0.10 -13.62
N ILE A 25 -4.74 1.27 -13.78
CA ILE A 25 -4.36 1.81 -15.09
C ILE A 25 -2.96 1.37 -15.50
N MET A 26 -2.01 1.41 -14.57
CA MET A 26 -0.59 1.21 -14.87
C MET A 26 -0.28 -0.13 -15.55
N PRO A 27 -0.87 -1.27 -15.14
CA PRO A 27 -0.67 -2.53 -15.82
C PRO A 27 -1.17 -2.51 -17.27
N LEU A 28 -2.37 -1.96 -17.50
CA LEU A 28 -2.98 -1.83 -18.82
C LEU A 28 -2.19 -0.86 -19.71
N TYR A 29 -1.69 0.23 -19.13
CA TYR A 29 -0.83 1.17 -19.83
C TYR A 29 0.50 0.54 -20.24
N ALA A 30 1.14 -0.23 -19.36
CA ALA A 30 2.36 -0.96 -19.70
C ALA A 30 2.11 -1.99 -20.80
N GLU A 31 0.98 -2.72 -20.75
CA GLU A 31 0.56 -3.67 -21.79
C GLU A 31 0.38 -2.97 -23.15
N SER A 32 -0.26 -1.79 -23.19
CA SER A 32 -0.42 -1.00 -24.42
C SER A 32 0.90 -0.51 -25.03
N LEU A 33 1.97 -0.42 -24.23
CA LEU A 33 3.34 -0.14 -24.67
C LEU A 33 4.15 -1.41 -25.01
N GLY A 34 3.50 -2.57 -25.08
CA GLY A 34 4.12 -3.85 -25.42
C GLY A 34 4.93 -4.49 -24.28
N ALA A 35 4.70 -4.10 -23.02
CA ALA A 35 5.40 -4.69 -21.90
C ALA A 35 4.95 -6.14 -21.65
N THR A 36 5.92 -7.00 -21.38
CA THR A 36 5.67 -8.40 -20.95
C THR A 36 5.11 -8.46 -19.52
N PHE A 37 4.50 -9.57 -19.12
CA PHE A 37 3.98 -9.73 -17.76
C PHE A 37 5.05 -9.60 -16.68
N ILE A 38 6.28 -10.04 -16.93
CA ILE A 38 7.42 -9.83 -16.02
C ILE A 38 7.75 -8.34 -15.88
N GLN A 39 7.71 -7.59 -16.98
CA GLN A 39 7.94 -6.14 -16.97
C GLN A 39 6.82 -5.42 -16.20
N ILE A 40 5.56 -5.84 -16.34
CA ILE A 40 4.44 -5.31 -15.52
C ILE A 40 4.67 -5.61 -14.04
N GLY A 41 5.14 -6.81 -13.70
CA GLY A 41 5.52 -7.17 -12.33
C GLY A 41 6.65 -6.29 -11.78
N LEU A 42 7.69 -6.04 -12.57
CA LEU A 42 8.81 -5.14 -12.24
C LEU A 42 8.33 -3.70 -12.04
N LEU A 43 7.51 -3.20 -12.95
CA LEU A 43 6.93 -1.85 -12.88
C LEU A 43 6.12 -1.66 -11.59
N SER A 44 5.33 -2.67 -11.24
CA SER A 44 4.54 -2.69 -10.01
C SER A 44 5.42 -2.64 -8.76
N SER A 45 6.56 -3.34 -8.80
CA SER A 45 7.53 -3.39 -7.70
C SER A 45 8.39 -2.13 -7.59
N ALA A 46 8.59 -1.39 -8.68
CA ALA A 46 9.48 -0.22 -8.75
C ALA A 46 9.16 0.84 -7.68
N TRP A 47 7.89 1.12 -7.45
CA TRP A 47 7.43 2.05 -6.42
C TRP A 47 7.83 1.60 -5.00
N SER A 48 7.66 0.32 -4.69
CA SER A 48 8.01 -0.26 -3.38
C SER A 48 9.52 -0.33 -3.17
N ILE A 49 10.28 -0.63 -4.22
CA ILE A 49 11.76 -0.63 -4.21
C ILE A 49 12.28 0.77 -3.92
N SER A 50 11.79 1.77 -4.65
CA SER A 50 12.17 3.17 -4.44
C SER A 50 11.90 3.61 -3.00
N ARG A 51 10.73 3.30 -2.47
CA ARG A 51 10.39 3.61 -1.07
C ARG A 51 11.30 2.90 -0.07
N LEU A 52 11.59 1.63 -0.29
CA LEU A 52 12.47 0.86 0.60
C LEU A 52 13.87 1.48 0.70
N ILE A 53 14.39 1.98 -0.42
CA ILE A 53 15.70 2.62 -0.51
C ILE A 53 15.68 4.02 0.13
N PHE A 54 14.72 4.85 -0.25
CA PHE A 54 14.77 6.27 0.08
C PHE A 54 14.11 6.64 1.42
N THR A 55 13.12 5.89 1.92
CA THR A 55 12.45 6.23 3.19
C THR A 55 13.44 6.37 4.36
N PRO A 56 14.43 5.49 4.58
CA PRO A 56 15.41 5.66 5.66
C PRO A 56 16.32 6.88 5.47
N VAL A 57 16.68 7.19 4.21
CA VAL A 57 17.52 8.35 3.87
C VAL A 57 16.76 9.64 4.18
N ILE A 58 15.50 9.73 3.73
CA ILE A 58 14.65 10.90 3.98
C ILE A 58 14.33 11.06 5.47
N GLY A 59 14.10 9.96 6.19
CA GLY A 59 13.92 9.99 7.64
C GLY A 59 15.09 10.71 8.34
N ARG A 60 16.34 10.32 8.02
CA ARG A 60 17.55 10.97 8.56
C ARG A 60 17.67 12.43 8.13
N LEU A 61 17.37 12.73 6.86
CA LEU A 61 17.47 14.09 6.32
C LEU A 61 16.46 15.02 7.00
N SER A 62 15.28 14.52 7.37
CA SER A 62 14.22 15.29 8.06
C SER A 62 14.56 15.67 9.51
N GLU A 63 15.58 15.06 10.11
CA GLU A 63 16.09 15.46 11.44
C GLU A 63 16.87 16.78 11.38
N THR A 64 17.51 17.09 10.24
CA THR A 64 18.38 18.25 10.05
C THR A 64 17.82 19.30 9.10
N ARG A 65 16.82 18.97 8.30
CA ARG A 65 16.21 19.85 7.30
C ARG A 65 14.75 20.13 7.62
N SER A 66 14.23 21.24 7.12
CA SER A 66 12.81 21.62 7.27
C SER A 66 11.91 20.55 6.64
N LYS A 67 11.02 19.95 7.42
CA LYS A 67 10.03 18.97 6.95
C LYS A 67 9.14 19.58 5.86
N ARG A 68 8.75 20.86 6.01
CA ARG A 68 7.96 21.60 5.03
C ARG A 68 8.67 21.64 3.66
N LYS A 69 9.96 22.02 3.62
CA LYS A 69 10.73 22.11 2.37
C LYS A 69 10.90 20.73 1.72
N LEU A 70 11.18 19.70 2.52
CA LEU A 70 11.28 18.33 2.02
C LEU A 70 9.94 17.84 1.47
N MET A 71 8.82 18.10 2.16
CA MET A 71 7.47 17.74 1.67
C MET A 71 7.16 18.46 0.36
N ALA A 72 7.50 19.75 0.23
CA ALA A 72 7.33 20.50 -1.02
C ALA A 72 8.12 19.86 -2.17
N VAL A 73 9.36 19.41 -1.93
CA VAL A 73 10.15 18.66 -2.93
C VAL A 73 9.44 17.33 -3.29
N GLY A 74 8.97 16.57 -2.31
CA GLY A 74 8.23 15.32 -2.56
C GLY A 74 6.97 15.53 -3.40
N LEU A 75 6.19 16.56 -3.09
CA LEU A 75 4.98 16.91 -3.84
C LEU A 75 5.32 17.44 -5.24
N ALA A 76 6.40 18.22 -5.41
CA ALA A 76 6.87 18.66 -6.72
C ALA A 76 7.28 17.46 -7.59
N VAL A 77 8.00 16.48 -7.03
CA VAL A 77 8.31 15.22 -7.72
C VAL A 77 7.04 14.50 -8.14
N TYR A 78 6.06 14.37 -7.24
CA TYR A 78 4.76 13.76 -7.57
C TYR A 78 4.05 14.48 -8.73
N MET A 79 3.95 15.80 -8.66
CA MET A 79 3.30 16.63 -9.68
C MET A 79 3.95 16.43 -11.05
N VAL A 80 5.27 16.55 -11.11
CA VAL A 80 6.03 16.42 -12.37
C VAL A 80 5.92 15.01 -12.93
N VAL A 81 6.13 13.98 -12.10
CA VAL A 81 6.04 12.58 -12.54
C VAL A 81 4.64 12.23 -13.01
N SER A 82 3.60 12.82 -12.42
CA SER A 82 2.22 12.62 -12.88
C SER A 82 2.03 13.08 -14.34
N ILE A 83 2.62 14.21 -14.73
CA ILE A 83 2.60 14.67 -16.13
C ILE A 83 3.49 13.77 -16.99
N LEU A 84 4.68 13.42 -16.51
CA LEU A 84 5.61 12.60 -17.28
C LEU A 84 5.01 11.23 -17.66
N TYR A 85 4.12 10.65 -16.85
CA TYR A 85 3.43 9.42 -17.24
C TYR A 85 2.70 9.53 -18.58
N THR A 86 2.14 10.69 -18.92
CA THR A 86 1.44 10.90 -20.19
C THR A 86 2.38 10.98 -21.40
N LEU A 87 3.69 11.10 -21.14
CA LEU A 87 4.75 11.17 -22.14
C LEU A 87 5.58 9.90 -22.21
N ALA A 88 5.17 8.81 -21.57
CA ALA A 88 5.89 7.56 -21.62
C ALA A 88 5.76 6.93 -23.03
N TRP A 89 6.87 6.51 -23.60
CA TRP A 89 6.94 5.94 -24.96
C TRP A 89 7.36 4.47 -24.99
N ASP A 90 7.91 3.97 -23.89
CA ASP A 90 8.33 2.57 -23.73
C ASP A 90 8.28 2.14 -22.26
N PHE A 91 8.55 0.85 -22.02
CA PHE A 91 8.64 0.29 -20.67
C PHE A 91 9.68 0.99 -19.80
N THR A 92 10.85 1.33 -20.35
CA THR A 92 11.96 1.90 -19.57
C THR A 92 11.63 3.29 -19.04
N SER A 93 11.01 4.12 -19.88
CA SER A 93 10.52 5.45 -19.48
C SER A 93 9.46 5.32 -18.39
N LEU A 94 8.49 4.43 -18.57
CA LEU A 94 7.41 4.18 -17.61
C LEU A 94 7.95 3.65 -16.27
N PHE A 95 8.92 2.73 -16.30
CA PHE A 95 9.59 2.20 -15.11
C PHE A 95 10.34 3.30 -14.34
N SER A 96 11.09 4.15 -15.06
CA SER A 96 11.83 5.27 -14.47
C SER A 96 10.89 6.26 -13.78
N MET A 97 9.78 6.60 -14.43
CA MET A 97 8.73 7.45 -13.85
C MET A 97 8.10 6.80 -12.61
N ARG A 98 7.84 5.49 -12.65
CA ARG A 98 7.29 4.74 -11.51
C ARG A 98 8.24 4.72 -10.31
N PHE A 99 9.53 4.57 -10.57
CA PHE A 99 10.58 4.65 -9.55
C PHE A 99 10.65 6.05 -8.92
N LEU A 100 10.62 7.11 -9.73
CA LEU A 100 10.56 8.51 -9.26
C LEU A 100 9.28 8.80 -8.47
N HIS A 101 8.14 8.24 -8.88
CA HIS A 101 6.89 8.33 -8.13
C HIS A 101 7.05 7.72 -6.72
N GLY A 102 7.75 6.59 -6.61
CA GLY A 102 8.12 5.98 -5.32
C GLY A 102 8.96 6.90 -4.44
N LEU A 103 9.90 7.65 -5.02
CA LEU A 103 10.71 8.65 -4.31
C LEU A 103 9.83 9.78 -3.74
N GLY A 104 8.93 10.35 -4.54
CA GLY A 104 7.96 11.36 -4.07
C GLY A 104 7.14 10.85 -2.88
N SER A 105 6.70 9.59 -2.94
CA SER A 105 5.99 8.91 -1.85
C SER A 105 6.85 8.70 -0.60
N ALA A 106 8.11 8.30 -0.78
CA ALA A 106 9.06 8.09 0.31
C ALA A 106 9.34 9.38 1.08
N ILE A 107 9.23 10.53 0.43
CA ILE A 107 9.39 11.86 1.03
C ILE A 107 8.07 12.30 1.71
N THR A 108 6.98 12.34 0.96
CA THR A 108 5.75 13.04 1.36
C THR A 108 5.05 12.37 2.54
N ILE A 109 4.81 11.06 2.47
CA ILE A 109 3.93 10.36 3.42
C ILE A 109 4.54 10.28 4.82
N PRO A 110 5.80 9.80 5.02
CA PRO A 110 6.38 9.71 6.35
C PRO A 110 6.54 11.09 7.00
N LEU A 111 6.89 12.11 6.21
CA LEU A 111 7.07 13.47 6.73
C LEU A 111 5.73 14.11 7.13
N ALA A 112 4.67 13.89 6.36
CA ALA A 112 3.33 14.37 6.73
C ALA A 112 2.85 13.73 8.04
N LEU A 113 3.06 12.41 8.22
CA LEU A 113 2.73 11.71 9.46
C LEU A 113 3.57 12.22 10.64
N ALA A 114 4.89 12.39 10.44
CA ALA A 114 5.77 12.93 11.48
C ALA A 114 5.42 14.38 11.87
N TYR A 115 5.05 15.18 10.87
CA TYR A 115 4.62 16.56 11.11
C TYR A 115 3.28 16.60 11.86
N ALA A 116 2.30 15.76 11.48
CA ALA A 116 1.02 15.65 12.17
C ALA A 116 1.19 15.19 13.63
N ALA A 117 2.11 14.24 13.88
CA ALA A 117 2.46 13.81 15.24
C ALA A 117 3.05 14.94 16.07
N ALA A 118 3.91 15.78 15.49
CA ALA A 118 4.50 16.94 16.17
C ALA A 118 3.49 18.05 16.48
N LEU A 119 2.41 18.17 15.69
CA LEU A 119 1.31 19.13 15.92
C LEU A 119 0.24 18.58 16.88
N ALA A 120 0.24 17.29 17.18
CA ALA A 120 -0.75 16.70 18.06
C ALA A 120 -0.56 17.21 19.51
N PRO A 121 -1.61 17.71 20.18
CA PRO A 121 -1.57 17.99 21.61
C PRO A 121 -1.31 16.72 22.42
N GLU A 122 -0.65 16.84 23.56
CA GLU A 122 -0.42 15.72 24.48
C GLU A 122 -1.73 15.00 24.82
N GLY A 123 -1.72 13.67 24.70
CA GLY A 123 -2.89 12.82 24.93
C GLY A 123 -3.90 12.76 23.78
N LYS A 124 -3.66 13.45 22.65
CA LYS A 124 -4.53 13.43 21.46
C LYS A 124 -3.83 12.83 20.21
N GLU A 125 -2.64 12.26 20.37
CA GLU A 125 -1.82 11.72 19.30
C GLU A 125 -2.58 10.63 18.51
N GLY A 126 -3.29 9.75 19.21
CA GLY A 126 -4.11 8.70 18.59
C GLY A 126 -5.21 9.26 17.69
N ARG A 127 -5.88 10.34 18.10
CA ARG A 127 -6.90 11.01 17.28
C ARG A 127 -6.32 11.61 16.00
N TYR A 128 -5.16 12.27 16.11
CA TYR A 128 -4.48 12.87 14.96
C TYR A 128 -4.00 11.80 13.98
N MET A 129 -3.36 10.74 14.47
CA MET A 129 -2.93 9.62 13.63
C MET A 129 -4.09 8.87 13.01
N GLY A 130 -5.19 8.67 13.75
CA GLY A 130 -6.42 8.07 13.22
C GLY A 130 -7.00 8.88 12.07
N THR A 131 -7.00 10.23 12.18
CA THR A 131 -7.47 11.10 11.09
C THR A 131 -6.53 11.06 9.88
N MET A 132 -5.21 10.97 10.09
CA MET A 132 -4.24 10.77 9.00
C MET A 132 -4.45 9.42 8.30
N ASN A 133 -4.70 8.36 9.05
CA ASN A 133 -5.03 7.05 8.50
C ASN A 133 -6.32 7.06 7.68
N LEU A 134 -7.33 7.82 8.11
CA LEU A 134 -8.56 8.00 7.33
C LEU A 134 -8.25 8.61 5.95
N SER A 135 -7.38 9.62 5.87
CA SER A 135 -6.93 10.18 4.59
C SER A 135 -6.18 9.16 3.72
N ILE A 136 -5.33 8.32 4.32
CA ILE A 136 -4.63 7.23 3.62
C ILE A 136 -5.65 6.28 2.97
N PHE A 137 -6.57 5.75 3.77
CA PHE A 137 -7.53 4.75 3.29
C PHE A 137 -8.56 5.34 2.33
N SER A 138 -9.00 6.59 2.55
CA SER A 138 -9.90 7.27 1.62
C SER A 138 -9.24 7.51 0.27
N GLY A 139 -7.98 7.96 0.24
CA GLY A 139 -7.24 8.12 -1.00
C GLY A 139 -7.05 6.79 -1.75
N MET A 140 -6.57 5.76 -1.05
CA MET A 140 -6.41 4.42 -1.64
C MET A 140 -7.74 3.79 -2.09
N GLY A 141 -8.84 4.09 -1.40
CA GLY A 141 -10.15 3.55 -1.71
C GLY A 141 -10.82 4.27 -2.89
N LEU A 142 -10.74 5.59 -2.95
CA LEU A 142 -11.37 6.39 -4.02
C LEU A 142 -10.53 6.43 -5.30
N GLY A 143 -9.20 6.29 -5.18
CA GLY A 143 -8.28 6.38 -6.31
C GLY A 143 -8.63 5.45 -7.47
N PRO A 144 -8.78 4.13 -7.26
CA PRO A 144 -9.07 3.20 -8.35
C PRO A 144 -10.40 3.49 -9.06
N LEU A 145 -11.43 3.90 -8.30
CA LEU A 145 -12.72 4.28 -8.86
C LEU A 145 -12.60 5.50 -9.79
N ILE A 146 -11.96 6.56 -9.29
CA ILE A 146 -11.72 7.79 -10.06
C ILE A 146 -10.83 7.48 -11.27
N GLY A 147 -9.76 6.72 -11.09
CA GLY A 147 -8.85 6.35 -12.16
C GLY A 147 -9.53 5.56 -13.27
N GLY A 148 -10.29 4.54 -12.92
CA GLY A 148 -11.05 3.74 -13.88
C GLY A 148 -12.08 4.56 -14.67
N TYR A 149 -12.88 5.36 -13.96
CA TYR A 149 -13.87 6.23 -14.58
C TYR A 149 -13.27 7.24 -15.57
N LEU A 150 -12.21 7.93 -15.14
CA LEU A 150 -11.54 8.92 -16.00
C LEU A 150 -10.89 8.27 -17.23
N THR A 151 -10.44 7.04 -17.12
CA THR A 151 -9.87 6.29 -18.24
C THR A 151 -10.90 5.94 -19.28
N ASP A 152 -12.06 5.45 -18.86
CA ASP A 152 -13.13 5.02 -19.78
C ASP A 152 -13.81 6.22 -20.44
N GLU A 153 -14.08 7.31 -19.70
CA GLU A 153 -14.84 8.46 -20.21
C GLU A 153 -13.97 9.43 -21.04
N PHE A 154 -12.66 9.53 -20.76
CA PHE A 154 -11.82 10.52 -21.40
C PHE A 154 -10.64 9.89 -22.14
N SER A 155 -9.67 9.35 -21.39
CA SER A 155 -8.47 8.72 -21.96
C SER A 155 -7.61 8.08 -20.88
N LEU A 156 -6.68 7.23 -21.30
CA LEU A 156 -5.66 6.62 -20.44
C LEU A 156 -4.79 7.67 -19.71
N SER A 157 -4.65 8.87 -20.28
CA SER A 157 -3.85 9.97 -19.73
C SER A 157 -4.61 10.87 -18.76
N ALA A 158 -5.96 10.92 -18.84
CA ALA A 158 -6.77 11.83 -18.04
C ALA A 158 -6.56 11.68 -16.52
N PRO A 159 -6.46 10.47 -15.96
CA PRO A 159 -6.20 10.28 -14.54
C PRO A 159 -4.89 10.90 -14.05
N PHE A 160 -3.85 10.91 -14.89
CA PHE A 160 -2.55 11.49 -14.54
C PHE A 160 -2.58 13.02 -14.49
N TYR A 161 -3.36 13.67 -15.35
CA TYR A 161 -3.58 15.12 -15.27
C TYR A 161 -4.32 15.51 -13.99
N VAL A 162 -5.37 14.76 -13.62
CA VAL A 162 -6.10 14.99 -12.37
C VAL A 162 -5.17 14.79 -11.16
N MET A 163 -4.36 13.73 -11.16
CA MET A 163 -3.37 13.47 -10.12
C MET A 163 -2.36 14.63 -10.00
N SER A 164 -1.87 15.16 -11.13
CA SER A 164 -0.96 16.31 -11.15
C SER A 164 -1.60 17.57 -10.59
N ALA A 165 -2.83 17.88 -11.01
CA ALA A 165 -3.56 19.07 -10.54
C ALA A 165 -3.82 19.03 -9.03
N MET A 166 -4.27 17.87 -8.50
CA MET A 166 -4.49 17.69 -7.05
C MET A 166 -3.19 17.79 -6.25
N THR A 167 -2.09 17.26 -6.80
CA THR A 167 -0.78 17.34 -6.15
C THR A 167 -0.22 18.79 -6.21
N ALA A 168 -0.44 19.51 -7.31
CA ALA A 168 -0.09 20.93 -7.43
C ALA A 168 -0.83 21.77 -6.36
N LEU A 169 -2.12 21.52 -6.17
CA LEU A 169 -2.89 22.18 -5.09
C LEU A 169 -2.31 21.86 -3.71
N SER A 170 -1.97 20.60 -3.45
CA SER A 170 -1.33 20.19 -2.18
C SER A 170 0.03 20.87 -1.98
N LEU A 171 0.82 21.01 -3.05
CA LEU A 171 2.10 21.71 -3.03
C LEU A 171 1.92 23.20 -2.70
N LEU A 172 1.01 23.88 -3.35
CA LEU A 172 0.71 25.29 -3.10
C LEU A 172 0.26 25.52 -1.66
N LEU A 173 -0.69 24.71 -1.17
CA LEU A 173 -1.17 24.82 0.21
C LEU A 173 -0.06 24.50 1.23
N THR A 174 0.82 23.56 0.93
CA THR A 174 1.99 23.26 1.76
C THR A 174 2.91 24.47 1.88
N LEU A 175 3.17 25.16 0.75
CA LEU A 175 4.05 26.33 0.70
C LEU A 175 3.43 27.57 1.34
N ILE A 176 2.10 27.71 1.34
CA ILE A 176 1.42 28.88 1.88
C ILE A 176 1.07 28.71 3.37
N ILE A 177 0.51 27.56 3.74
CA ILE A 177 -0.15 27.38 5.04
C ILE A 177 0.74 26.64 6.05
N LEU A 178 1.61 25.71 5.61
CA LEU A 178 2.39 24.91 6.56
C LEU A 178 3.48 25.80 7.20
N PRO A 179 3.51 25.98 8.54
CA PRO A 179 4.57 26.75 9.18
C PRO A 179 5.92 26.06 9.02
N GLU A 180 6.98 26.84 8.94
CA GLU A 180 8.33 26.28 8.91
C GLU A 180 8.71 25.82 10.32
N GLU A 181 8.81 24.51 10.51
CA GLU A 181 9.20 23.94 11.80
C GLU A 181 10.70 24.13 12.02
N LYS A 182 11.08 24.85 13.08
CA LYS A 182 12.48 24.91 13.52
C LYS A 182 12.88 23.51 13.99
N SER A 183 13.87 22.91 13.36
CA SER A 183 14.43 21.60 13.76
C SER A 183 14.73 21.62 15.27
N ARG A 184 13.92 20.93 16.07
CA ARG A 184 14.26 20.67 17.48
C ARG A 184 15.27 19.53 17.51
N SER A 185 16.55 19.87 17.49
CA SER A 185 17.62 18.94 17.81
C SER A 185 17.60 18.64 19.31
N SER A 186 16.79 17.74 19.78
CA SER A 186 16.98 17.07 21.07
C SER A 186 15.94 15.97 21.31
N ILE A 187 16.07 14.87 20.63
CA ILE A 187 15.57 13.61 21.16
C ILE A 187 16.80 12.73 21.36
N VAL A 188 17.09 12.49 22.65
CA VAL A 188 18.11 11.56 23.12
C VAL A 188 18.08 10.30 22.24
N ARG A 189 19.16 10.07 21.50
CA ARG A 189 19.40 8.81 20.76
C ARG A 189 19.50 7.68 21.79
N ARG A 190 18.38 7.10 22.23
CA ARG A 190 18.43 5.72 22.73
C ARG A 190 18.84 4.88 21.54
N SER A 191 19.95 4.15 21.69
CA SER A 191 20.43 3.23 20.65
C SER A 191 19.27 2.31 20.24
N ALA A 192 18.77 2.51 19.02
CA ALA A 192 17.70 1.67 18.51
C ALA A 192 18.15 0.21 18.50
N PRO A 193 17.36 -0.74 18.98
CA PRO A 193 17.71 -2.15 18.95
C PRO A 193 18.02 -2.57 17.52
N SER A 194 19.00 -3.48 17.36
CA SER A 194 19.36 -3.94 16.03
C SER A 194 18.21 -4.73 15.40
N PHE A 195 18.09 -4.65 14.09
CA PHE A 195 17.10 -5.42 13.30
C PHE A 195 17.13 -6.91 13.65
N ARG A 196 18.33 -7.46 13.85
CA ARG A 196 18.56 -8.85 14.26
C ARG A 196 17.93 -9.18 15.63
N LYS A 197 18.01 -8.25 16.59
CA LYS A 197 17.44 -8.44 17.93
C LYS A 197 15.90 -8.48 17.87
N VAL A 198 15.28 -7.68 17.03
CA VAL A 198 13.81 -7.70 16.85
C VAL A 198 13.37 -9.02 16.20
N LEU A 199 14.07 -9.50 15.17
CA LEU A 199 13.78 -10.77 14.51
C LEU A 199 14.14 -12.03 15.34
N SER A 200 14.93 -11.91 16.41
CA SER A 200 15.19 -13.03 17.33
C SER A 200 13.99 -13.37 18.20
N ASN A 201 13.05 -12.44 18.41
CA ASN A 201 11.78 -12.71 19.08
C ASN A 201 10.92 -13.63 18.20
N LYS A 202 10.56 -14.80 18.75
CA LYS A 202 9.83 -15.85 17.99
C LYS A 202 8.47 -15.40 17.51
N LEU A 203 7.68 -14.74 18.36
CA LEU A 203 6.33 -14.31 18.01
C LEU A 203 6.35 -13.15 17.02
N PHE A 204 7.28 -12.20 17.19
CA PHE A 204 7.49 -11.14 16.19
C PHE A 204 7.91 -11.71 14.84
N ARG A 205 8.82 -12.71 14.83
CA ARG A 205 9.26 -13.36 13.59
C ARG A 205 8.10 -14.08 12.89
N ALA A 206 7.23 -14.76 13.65
CA ALA A 206 6.01 -15.35 13.09
C ALA A 206 5.11 -14.29 12.45
N ALA A 207 4.88 -13.16 13.14
CA ALA A 207 4.11 -12.04 12.62
C ALA A 207 4.76 -11.41 11.36
N PHE A 208 6.09 -11.32 11.32
CA PHE A 208 6.85 -10.82 10.18
C PHE A 208 6.67 -11.72 8.95
N VAL A 209 6.84 -13.04 9.11
CA VAL A 209 6.66 -14.03 8.03
C VAL A 209 5.23 -13.98 7.48
N TYR A 210 4.22 -14.00 8.36
CA TYR A 210 2.83 -13.84 7.95
C TYR A 210 2.62 -12.57 7.13
N ARG A 211 3.19 -11.44 7.59
CA ARG A 211 3.03 -10.14 6.93
C ARG A 211 3.65 -10.10 5.54
N VAL A 212 4.82 -10.74 5.35
CA VAL A 212 5.44 -10.86 4.02
C VAL A 212 4.52 -11.61 3.07
N MET A 213 3.99 -12.77 3.51
CA MET A 213 3.17 -13.64 2.67
C MET A 213 1.78 -13.05 2.38
N ASP A 214 1.15 -12.37 3.36
CA ASP A 214 -0.07 -11.61 3.15
C ASP A 214 0.15 -10.45 2.16
N ALA A 215 1.25 -9.72 2.30
CA ALA A 215 1.57 -8.62 1.40
C ALA A 215 1.91 -9.09 -0.02
N PHE A 216 2.45 -10.29 -0.19
CA PHE A 216 2.65 -10.92 -1.49
C PHE A 216 1.34 -11.05 -2.26
N GLY A 217 0.34 -11.68 -1.68
CA GLY A 217 -0.98 -11.83 -2.31
C GLY A 217 -1.64 -10.49 -2.64
N ARG A 218 -1.53 -9.51 -1.73
CA ARG A 218 -2.06 -8.16 -1.97
C ARG A 218 -1.37 -7.44 -3.12
N GLY A 219 -0.05 -7.56 -3.24
CA GLY A 219 0.70 -6.99 -4.34
C GLY A 219 0.27 -7.59 -5.67
N SER A 220 0.12 -8.92 -5.75
CA SER A 220 -0.36 -9.61 -6.93
C SER A 220 -1.76 -9.13 -7.35
N VAL A 221 -2.73 -9.12 -6.42
CA VAL A 221 -4.09 -8.67 -6.69
C VAL A 221 -4.15 -7.20 -7.09
N MET A 222 -3.39 -6.34 -6.45
CA MET A 222 -3.45 -4.90 -6.71
C MET A 222 -3.18 -4.53 -8.18
N TYR A 223 -2.38 -5.32 -8.86
CA TYR A 223 -1.98 -5.05 -10.25
C TYR A 223 -2.57 -6.04 -11.24
N PHE A 224 -2.45 -7.34 -10.98
CA PHE A 224 -2.90 -8.35 -11.93
C PHE A 224 -4.42 -8.53 -11.95
N LEU A 225 -5.14 -8.13 -10.90
CA LEU A 225 -6.61 -8.14 -10.92
C LEU A 225 -7.17 -7.17 -11.97
N SER A 226 -6.51 -6.02 -12.21
CA SER A 226 -6.93 -5.08 -13.26
C SER A 226 -6.77 -5.69 -14.64
N ILE A 227 -5.65 -6.40 -14.90
CA ILE A 227 -5.44 -7.12 -16.17
C ILE A 227 -6.45 -8.27 -16.30
N PHE A 228 -6.72 -8.99 -15.22
CA PHE A 228 -7.71 -10.07 -15.23
C PHE A 228 -9.13 -9.56 -15.54
N ILE A 229 -9.51 -8.40 -15.01
CA ILE A 229 -10.85 -7.83 -15.25
C ILE A 229 -10.93 -7.20 -16.64
N SER A 230 -9.93 -6.38 -17.04
CA SER A 230 -10.03 -5.51 -18.22
C SER A 230 -9.18 -5.97 -19.41
N GLY A 231 -8.28 -6.92 -19.22
CA GLY A 231 -7.48 -7.49 -20.31
C GLY A 231 -8.32 -8.34 -21.27
N SER A 232 -7.78 -8.57 -22.48
CA SER A 232 -8.45 -9.36 -23.51
C SER A 232 -8.62 -10.83 -23.11
N SER A 233 -9.58 -11.49 -23.69
CA SER A 233 -9.81 -12.94 -23.49
C SER A 233 -8.64 -13.80 -23.98
N GLU A 234 -7.85 -13.31 -24.93
CA GLU A 234 -6.66 -14.00 -25.44
C GLU A 234 -5.60 -14.24 -24.36
N ILE A 235 -5.46 -13.30 -23.41
CA ILE A 235 -4.55 -13.42 -22.27
C ILE A 235 -5.23 -13.99 -21.01
N GLY A 236 -6.49 -14.42 -21.11
CA GLY A 236 -7.29 -14.93 -19.99
C GLY A 236 -7.98 -13.85 -19.16
N GLY A 237 -8.11 -12.64 -19.71
CA GLY A 237 -8.88 -11.55 -19.11
C GLY A 237 -10.38 -11.65 -19.40
N LEU A 238 -11.19 -10.85 -18.68
CA LEU A 238 -12.65 -10.83 -18.80
C LEU A 238 -13.15 -9.78 -19.80
N GLY A 239 -12.29 -8.91 -20.33
CA GLY A 239 -12.64 -7.87 -21.32
C GLY A 239 -13.60 -6.80 -20.80
N MET A 240 -13.69 -6.57 -19.49
CA MET A 240 -14.58 -5.58 -18.89
C MET A 240 -13.95 -4.18 -18.90
N ALA A 241 -14.79 -3.14 -18.73
CA ALA A 241 -14.32 -1.76 -18.61
C ALA A 241 -13.34 -1.55 -17.45
N VAL A 242 -12.42 -0.60 -17.59
CA VAL A 242 -11.42 -0.28 -16.56
C VAL A 242 -12.08 0.29 -15.30
N SER A 243 -13.21 0.98 -15.46
CA SER A 243 -14.04 1.45 -14.34
C SER A 243 -14.56 0.30 -13.47
N VAL A 244 -14.85 -0.87 -14.06
CA VAL A 244 -15.25 -2.07 -13.30
C VAL A 244 -14.08 -2.58 -12.45
N ALA A 245 -12.86 -2.62 -12.99
CA ALA A 245 -11.67 -2.96 -12.23
C ALA A 245 -11.44 -1.95 -11.10
N GLY A 246 -11.57 -0.66 -11.40
CA GLY A 246 -11.48 0.42 -10.42
C GLY A 246 -12.53 0.28 -9.31
N LEU A 247 -13.77 -0.02 -9.64
CA LEU A 247 -14.86 -0.25 -8.68
C LEU A 247 -14.55 -1.43 -7.74
N ILE A 248 -14.16 -2.57 -8.29
CA ILE A 248 -13.86 -3.77 -7.50
C ILE A 248 -12.66 -3.55 -6.56
N LEU A 249 -11.61 -2.89 -7.03
CA LEU A 249 -10.47 -2.52 -6.20
C LEU A 249 -10.87 -1.55 -5.09
N SER A 250 -11.69 -0.54 -5.41
CA SER A 250 -12.18 0.44 -4.44
C SER A 250 -13.07 -0.18 -3.38
N VAL A 251 -14.04 -0.99 -3.78
CA VAL A 251 -14.93 -1.70 -2.83
C VAL A 251 -14.12 -2.56 -1.88
N GLY A 252 -13.11 -3.29 -2.37
CA GLY A 252 -12.22 -4.07 -1.52
C GLY A 252 -11.44 -3.24 -0.50
N GLN A 253 -10.92 -2.08 -0.90
CA GLN A 253 -10.17 -1.19 0.01
C GLN A 253 -11.07 -0.48 1.02
N ILE A 254 -12.23 0.01 0.59
CA ILE A 254 -13.21 0.67 1.45
C ILE A 254 -13.79 -0.32 2.47
N SER A 255 -14.14 -1.54 2.03
CA SER A 255 -14.62 -2.59 2.92
C SER A 255 -13.58 -2.95 3.98
N MET A 256 -12.32 -3.10 3.58
CA MET A 256 -11.23 -3.34 4.51
C MET A 256 -11.09 -2.19 5.53
N ALA A 257 -11.17 -0.94 5.08
CA ALA A 257 -11.09 0.24 5.95
C ALA A 257 -12.26 0.28 6.95
N ALA A 258 -13.48 0.06 6.49
CA ALA A 258 -14.69 0.06 7.33
C ALA A 258 -14.65 -1.03 8.42
N MET A 259 -14.08 -2.19 8.10
CA MET A 259 -13.97 -3.33 9.02
C MET A 259 -12.82 -3.19 10.02
N GLN A 260 -11.87 -2.25 9.84
CA GLN A 260 -10.71 -2.11 10.74
C GLN A 260 -11.12 -1.86 12.20
N ARG A 261 -12.06 -0.95 12.44
CA ARG A 261 -12.50 -0.60 13.80
C ARG A 261 -13.27 -1.74 14.48
N PRO A 262 -14.30 -2.35 13.88
CA PRO A 262 -14.99 -3.51 14.45
C PRO A 262 -14.04 -4.68 14.77
N PHE A 263 -13.17 -5.02 13.84
CA PHE A 263 -12.23 -6.13 14.04
C PHE A 263 -11.06 -5.77 14.97
N GLY A 264 -10.73 -4.49 15.11
CA GLY A 264 -9.84 -4.00 16.15
C GLY A 264 -10.38 -4.26 17.55
N VAL A 265 -11.65 -3.93 17.79
CA VAL A 265 -12.34 -4.24 19.06
C VAL A 265 -12.42 -5.75 19.29
N LEU A 266 -12.63 -6.53 18.22
CA LEU A 266 -12.63 -8.00 18.30
C LEU A 266 -11.25 -8.54 18.70
N ALA A 267 -10.17 -7.96 18.15
CA ALA A 267 -8.79 -8.32 18.47
C ALA A 267 -8.40 -8.01 19.92
N ASP A 268 -9.03 -7.01 20.55
CA ASP A 268 -8.83 -6.72 21.97
C ASP A 268 -9.51 -7.76 22.88
N ARG A 269 -10.66 -8.31 22.47
CA ARG A 269 -11.50 -9.20 23.28
C ARG A 269 -11.21 -10.68 23.08
N TYR A 270 -10.76 -11.09 21.89
CA TYR A 270 -10.58 -12.49 21.53
C TYR A 270 -9.11 -12.86 21.33
N ASN A 271 -8.85 -14.15 21.24
CA ASN A 271 -7.50 -14.67 21.00
C ASN A 271 -6.99 -14.23 19.63
N LYS A 272 -5.92 -13.41 19.63
CA LYS A 272 -5.32 -12.81 18.44
C LYS A 272 -4.83 -13.83 17.42
N VAL A 273 -4.27 -14.96 17.92
CA VAL A 273 -3.79 -16.06 17.07
C VAL A 273 -4.94 -16.65 16.27
N ARG A 274 -6.08 -16.94 16.92
CA ARG A 274 -7.27 -17.48 16.23
C ARG A 274 -7.81 -16.52 15.17
N LEU A 275 -7.83 -15.21 15.46
CA LEU A 275 -8.28 -14.21 14.50
C LEU A 275 -7.35 -14.11 13.28
N ILE A 276 -6.03 -14.23 13.47
CA ILE A 276 -5.05 -14.26 12.38
C ILE A 276 -5.26 -15.52 11.53
N LEU A 277 -5.45 -16.68 12.15
CA LEU A 277 -5.68 -17.94 11.43
C LEU A 277 -6.99 -17.91 10.63
N LEU A 278 -8.08 -17.49 11.25
CA LEU A 278 -9.39 -17.37 10.56
C LEU A 278 -9.32 -16.34 9.43
N GLY A 279 -8.68 -15.19 9.66
CA GLY A 279 -8.52 -14.16 8.66
C GLY A 279 -7.65 -14.62 7.48
N GLY A 280 -6.56 -15.34 7.77
CA GLY A 280 -5.68 -15.89 6.74
C GLY A 280 -6.36 -16.97 5.90
N LEU A 281 -7.12 -17.89 6.55
CA LEU A 281 -7.93 -18.91 5.85
C LEU A 281 -8.99 -18.25 4.96
N LEU A 282 -9.71 -17.26 5.50
CA LEU A 282 -10.75 -16.55 4.74
C LEU A 282 -10.15 -15.82 3.52
N ALA A 283 -9.01 -15.14 3.70
CA ALA A 283 -8.31 -14.50 2.58
C ALA A 283 -7.87 -15.53 1.53
N ALA A 284 -7.29 -16.65 1.94
CA ALA A 284 -6.87 -17.72 1.02
C ALA A 284 -8.06 -18.29 0.23
N THR A 285 -9.22 -18.46 0.86
CA THR A 285 -10.47 -18.87 0.18
C THR A 285 -10.86 -17.85 -0.89
N GLY A 286 -10.81 -16.54 -0.59
CA GLY A 286 -11.10 -15.49 -1.56
C GLY A 286 -10.14 -15.50 -2.75
N TYR A 287 -8.84 -15.74 -2.53
CA TYR A 287 -7.88 -15.93 -3.62
C TYR A 287 -8.18 -17.14 -4.49
N ALA A 288 -8.63 -18.24 -3.89
CA ALA A 288 -9.01 -19.46 -4.63
C ALA A 288 -10.30 -19.30 -5.44
N LEU A 289 -11.17 -18.36 -5.08
CA LEU A 289 -12.39 -18.05 -5.84
C LEU A 289 -12.09 -17.22 -7.11
N LEU A 290 -11.11 -16.33 -7.10
CA LEU A 290 -10.81 -15.42 -8.22
C LEU A 290 -10.62 -16.11 -9.57
N PRO A 291 -9.82 -17.20 -9.70
CA PRO A 291 -9.61 -17.86 -10.99
C PRO A 291 -10.87 -18.45 -11.62
N ASN A 292 -11.91 -18.70 -10.83
CA ASN A 292 -13.18 -19.27 -11.25
C ASN A 292 -14.28 -18.23 -11.40
N ALA A 293 -13.95 -16.95 -11.33
CA ALA A 293 -14.91 -15.85 -11.45
C ALA A 293 -14.97 -15.36 -12.91
N TYR A 294 -16.16 -15.33 -13.49
CA TYR A 294 -16.41 -14.92 -14.86
C TYR A 294 -17.33 -13.68 -14.93
N THR A 295 -17.96 -13.31 -13.83
CA THR A 295 -18.85 -12.17 -13.73
C THR A 295 -18.35 -11.12 -12.75
N VAL A 296 -18.77 -9.86 -12.92
CA VAL A 296 -18.44 -8.76 -12.00
C VAL A 296 -18.76 -9.11 -10.55
N TRP A 297 -19.92 -9.76 -10.33
CA TRP A 297 -20.36 -10.12 -8.97
C TRP A 297 -19.51 -11.20 -8.32
N GLU A 298 -19.06 -12.19 -9.09
CA GLU A 298 -18.16 -13.25 -8.58
C GLU A 298 -16.79 -12.69 -8.21
N VAL A 299 -16.20 -11.83 -9.07
CA VAL A 299 -14.94 -11.15 -8.76
C VAL A 299 -15.10 -10.24 -7.54
N MET A 300 -16.21 -9.49 -7.46
CA MET A 300 -16.54 -8.62 -6.34
C MET A 300 -16.64 -9.41 -5.03
N MET A 301 -17.37 -10.53 -5.03
CA MET A 301 -17.50 -11.40 -3.86
C MET A 301 -16.18 -12.00 -3.43
N ALA A 302 -15.39 -12.53 -4.35
CA ALA A 302 -14.03 -13.02 -4.06
C ALA A 302 -13.17 -11.90 -3.44
N ARG A 303 -13.21 -10.70 -3.98
CA ARG A 303 -12.49 -9.53 -3.47
C ARG A 303 -12.95 -9.11 -2.07
N LEU A 304 -14.25 -9.15 -1.79
CA LEU A 304 -14.81 -8.88 -0.46
C LEU A 304 -14.35 -9.92 0.57
N VAL A 305 -14.33 -11.20 0.19
CA VAL A 305 -13.83 -12.29 1.06
C VAL A 305 -12.36 -12.09 1.40
N ILE A 306 -11.50 -11.75 0.41
CA ILE A 306 -10.09 -11.39 0.64
C ILE A 306 -9.98 -10.21 1.61
N SER A 307 -10.76 -9.16 1.38
CA SER A 307 -10.70 -7.93 2.20
C SER A 307 -11.15 -8.18 3.62
N THR A 308 -12.20 -8.99 3.83
CA THR A 308 -12.70 -9.36 5.16
C THR A 308 -11.68 -10.18 5.92
N GLY A 309 -11.05 -11.16 5.27
CA GLY A 309 -9.97 -11.96 5.86
C GLY A 309 -8.80 -11.09 6.30
N ALA A 310 -8.33 -10.21 5.43
CA ALA A 310 -7.24 -9.29 5.74
C ALA A 310 -7.61 -8.30 6.86
N ALA A 311 -8.85 -7.77 6.86
CA ALA A 311 -9.34 -6.87 7.89
C ALA A 311 -9.45 -7.55 9.26
N LEU A 312 -9.77 -8.84 9.30
CA LEU A 312 -9.83 -9.62 10.53
C LEU A 312 -8.43 -9.90 11.11
N ALA A 313 -7.46 -10.25 10.25
CA ALA A 313 -6.12 -10.62 10.68
C ALA A 313 -5.26 -9.43 11.09
N MET A 314 -5.35 -8.29 10.36
CA MET A 314 -4.42 -7.17 10.51
C MET A 314 -4.43 -6.49 11.88
N PRO A 315 -5.58 -6.14 12.50
CA PRO A 315 -5.60 -5.55 13.84
C PRO A 315 -4.99 -6.49 14.88
N ALA A 316 -5.30 -7.79 14.80
CA ALA A 316 -4.77 -8.80 15.72
C ALA A 316 -3.24 -8.94 15.58
N LEU A 317 -2.74 -8.95 14.33
CA LEU A 317 -1.31 -9.01 14.04
C LEU A 317 -0.57 -7.76 14.53
N THR A 318 -1.13 -6.58 14.28
CA THR A 318 -0.56 -5.30 14.72
C THR A 318 -0.55 -5.21 16.25
N ALA A 319 -1.58 -5.73 16.93
CA ALA A 319 -1.63 -5.79 18.38
C ALA A 319 -0.50 -6.67 18.96
N ILE A 320 -0.23 -7.85 18.36
CA ILE A 320 0.92 -8.69 18.75
C ILE A 320 2.22 -7.92 18.59
N VAL A 321 2.44 -7.29 17.43
CA VAL A 321 3.65 -6.50 17.15
C VAL A 321 3.82 -5.35 18.13
N THR A 322 2.73 -4.72 18.54
CA THR A 322 2.74 -3.63 19.53
C THR A 322 3.13 -4.14 20.91
N ILE A 323 2.59 -5.29 21.34
CA ILE A 323 2.87 -5.90 22.65
C ILE A 323 4.36 -6.27 22.72
N GLU A 324 4.87 -7.01 21.75
CA GLU A 324 6.29 -7.38 21.69
C GLU A 324 7.21 -6.16 21.53
N GLY A 325 6.74 -5.14 20.84
CA GLY A 325 7.47 -3.89 20.60
C GLY A 325 7.66 -3.03 21.85
N ARG A 326 6.84 -3.19 22.90
CA ARG A 326 7.01 -2.48 24.17
C ARG A 326 8.34 -2.85 24.84
N GLU A 327 8.77 -4.10 24.73
CA GLU A 327 10.03 -4.58 25.29
C GLU A 327 11.21 -4.38 24.34
N LEU A 328 10.99 -4.51 23.03
CA LEU A 328 12.01 -4.47 21.99
C LEU A 328 12.27 -3.07 21.40
N GLY A 329 11.53 -2.05 21.85
CA GLY A 329 11.54 -0.71 21.24
C GLY A 329 10.53 -0.58 20.11
N LEU A 330 9.39 0.06 20.41
CA LEU A 330 8.19 0.12 19.57
C LEU A 330 8.48 0.69 18.16
N GLY A 331 9.25 1.77 18.07
CA GLY A 331 9.57 2.40 16.78
C GLY A 331 10.33 1.47 15.84
N THR A 332 11.37 0.81 16.34
CA THR A 332 12.17 -0.15 15.55
C THR A 332 11.31 -1.36 15.14
N THR A 333 10.54 -1.90 16.08
CA THR A 333 9.68 -3.07 15.84
C THR A 333 8.64 -2.77 14.76
N MET A 334 7.99 -1.60 14.81
CA MET A 334 7.04 -1.17 13.78
C MET A 334 7.73 -0.93 12.42
N SER A 335 8.93 -0.36 12.40
CA SER A 335 9.69 -0.17 11.16
C SER A 335 10.07 -1.50 10.50
N VAL A 336 10.51 -2.47 11.30
CA VAL A 336 10.82 -3.83 10.83
C VAL A 336 9.54 -4.50 10.30
N PHE A 337 8.41 -4.36 10.99
CA PHE A 337 7.13 -4.89 10.54
C PHE A 337 6.64 -4.26 9.23
N GLN A 338 6.88 -2.97 9.03
CA GLN A 338 6.56 -2.30 7.77
C GLN A 338 7.47 -2.74 6.61
N SER A 339 8.73 -3.09 6.88
CA SER A 339 9.61 -3.65 5.84
C SER A 339 9.13 -5.02 5.35
N ALA A 340 8.49 -5.83 6.21
CA ALA A 340 7.85 -7.08 5.78
C ALA A 340 6.78 -6.84 4.70
N MET A 341 5.96 -5.80 4.86
CA MET A 341 5.00 -5.40 3.84
C MET A 341 5.69 -5.03 2.52
N SER A 342 6.77 -4.25 2.58
CA SER A 342 7.48 -3.84 1.37
C SER A 342 8.09 -5.04 0.64
N ILE A 343 8.65 -6.00 1.36
CA ILE A 343 9.20 -7.25 0.77
C ILE A 343 8.10 -8.01 0.02
N GLY A 344 6.95 -8.23 0.64
CA GLY A 344 5.83 -8.91 -0.01
C GLY A 344 5.26 -8.15 -1.20
N MET A 345 5.13 -6.83 -1.10
CA MET A 345 4.67 -5.96 -2.20
C MET A 345 5.66 -5.85 -3.37
N ILE A 346 6.93 -6.18 -3.17
CA ILE A 346 7.92 -6.32 -4.23
C ILE A 346 7.83 -7.73 -4.84
N ALA A 347 7.87 -8.75 -4.00
CA ALA A 347 7.91 -10.14 -4.44
C ALA A 347 6.61 -10.58 -5.14
N GLY A 348 5.44 -10.12 -4.66
CA GLY A 348 4.15 -10.52 -5.19
C GLY A 348 3.99 -10.24 -6.69
N PRO A 349 4.01 -8.98 -7.12
CA PRO A 349 3.86 -8.63 -8.52
C PRO A 349 4.97 -9.22 -9.42
N LEU A 350 6.21 -9.21 -8.91
CA LEU A 350 7.36 -9.73 -9.66
C LEU A 350 7.23 -11.23 -9.95
N LEU A 351 6.97 -12.04 -8.94
CA LEU A 351 6.78 -13.48 -9.11
C LEU A 351 5.49 -13.79 -9.86
N SER A 352 4.42 -13.02 -9.65
CA SER A 352 3.20 -13.18 -10.45
C SER A 352 3.46 -12.92 -11.93
N GLY A 353 4.21 -11.86 -12.28
CA GLY A 353 4.57 -11.56 -13.66
C GLY A 353 5.40 -12.68 -14.31
N LEU A 354 6.34 -13.28 -13.58
CA LEU A 354 7.10 -14.45 -14.04
C LEU A 354 6.22 -15.68 -14.26
N LEU A 355 5.21 -15.87 -13.41
CA LEU A 355 4.37 -17.06 -13.44
C LEU A 355 3.24 -16.98 -14.47
N VAL A 356 2.80 -15.77 -14.86
CA VAL A 356 1.72 -15.62 -15.85
C VAL A 356 2.06 -16.38 -17.15
N ASP A 357 3.28 -16.25 -17.64
CA ASP A 357 3.72 -16.92 -18.89
C ASP A 357 3.76 -18.46 -18.77
N LEU A 358 3.92 -18.97 -17.53
CA LEU A 358 4.04 -20.41 -17.26
C LEU A 358 2.70 -21.08 -16.97
N ILE A 359 1.85 -20.43 -16.19
CA ILE A 359 0.61 -21.04 -15.67
C ILE A 359 -0.67 -20.29 -16.07
N GLY A 360 -0.53 -19.14 -16.71
CA GLY A 360 -1.64 -18.26 -17.12
C GLY A 360 -2.09 -17.26 -16.07
N LEU A 361 -2.73 -16.17 -16.52
CA LEU A 361 -3.12 -15.03 -15.72
C LEU A 361 -4.06 -15.39 -14.55
N GLN A 362 -5.04 -16.23 -14.80
CA GLN A 362 -6.02 -16.64 -13.79
C GLN A 362 -5.38 -17.43 -12.65
N ARG A 363 -4.45 -18.34 -12.96
CA ARG A 363 -3.88 -19.27 -11.98
C ARG A 363 -2.90 -18.63 -11.01
N ILE A 364 -2.37 -17.42 -11.31
CA ILE A 364 -1.50 -16.71 -10.35
C ILE A 364 -2.20 -16.39 -9.03
N PHE A 365 -3.53 -16.25 -9.04
CA PHE A 365 -4.28 -16.00 -7.81
C PHE A 365 -4.30 -17.21 -6.90
N TYR A 366 -4.29 -18.44 -7.42
CA TYR A 366 -4.07 -19.66 -6.61
C TYR A 366 -2.71 -19.62 -5.91
N VAL A 367 -1.66 -19.17 -6.62
CA VAL A 367 -0.31 -19.01 -6.02
C VAL A 367 -0.35 -17.98 -4.89
N GLY A 368 -1.00 -16.85 -5.09
CA GLY A 368 -1.22 -15.85 -4.04
C GLY A 368 -1.93 -16.42 -2.82
N GLY A 369 -3.00 -17.19 -3.04
CA GLY A 369 -3.73 -17.89 -1.99
C GLY A 369 -2.91 -18.95 -1.25
N LEU A 370 -2.14 -19.75 -1.99
CA LEU A 370 -1.26 -20.78 -1.42
C LEU A 370 -0.16 -20.16 -0.56
N ILE A 371 0.48 -19.10 -1.02
CA ILE A 371 1.49 -18.37 -0.24
C ILE A 371 0.87 -17.75 1.01
N GLY A 372 -0.31 -17.14 0.92
CA GLY A 372 -1.04 -16.63 2.08
C GLY A 372 -1.41 -17.72 3.08
N LEU A 373 -1.83 -18.89 2.58
CA LEU A 373 -2.13 -20.06 3.41
C LEU A 373 -0.88 -20.60 4.09
N THR A 374 0.23 -20.75 3.36
CA THR A 374 1.52 -21.18 3.94
C THR A 374 2.00 -20.19 5.00
N GLY A 375 1.80 -18.88 4.81
CA GLY A 375 2.07 -17.86 5.82
C GLY A 375 1.22 -18.03 7.08
N THR A 376 -0.05 -18.38 6.91
CA THR A 376 -0.98 -18.64 8.01
C THR A 376 -0.58 -19.89 8.80
N VAL A 377 -0.23 -20.95 8.10
CA VAL A 377 0.24 -22.22 8.70
C VAL A 377 1.60 -22.01 9.40
N ALA A 378 2.54 -21.31 8.74
CA ALA A 378 3.84 -20.99 9.33
C ALA A 378 3.68 -20.18 10.63
N PHE A 379 2.79 -19.19 10.63
CA PHE A 379 2.49 -18.39 11.82
C PHE A 379 2.01 -19.30 12.98
N TYR A 380 1.09 -20.22 12.71
CA TYR A 380 0.56 -21.15 13.72
C TYR A 380 1.65 -22.04 14.33
N PHE A 381 2.49 -22.66 13.50
CA PHE A 381 3.57 -23.51 14.02
C PHE A 381 4.64 -22.71 14.76
N MET A 382 5.03 -21.55 14.24
CA MET A 382 6.05 -20.71 14.88
C MET A 382 5.56 -20.13 16.22
N GLU A 383 4.28 -19.87 16.37
CA GLU A 383 3.67 -19.44 17.64
C GLU A 383 3.67 -20.57 18.66
N ARG A 384 3.33 -21.81 18.26
CA ARG A 384 3.32 -22.98 19.17
C ARG A 384 4.70 -23.41 19.67
N LEU A 385 5.76 -23.03 19.00
CA LEU A 385 7.14 -23.28 19.44
C LEU A 385 7.59 -22.33 20.57
N ARG A 386 6.65 -21.56 21.12
CA ARG A 386 6.84 -20.67 22.26
C ARG A 386 6.89 -21.50 23.56
#